data_a6e7707302aa4cfbdb4f4613e279f562
#
_entry.id   a6e7707302aa4cfbdb4f4613e279f562
#
_cell.length_a   1.000
_cell.length_b   1.000
_cell.length_c   1.000
_cell.angle_alpha   90.00
_cell.angle_beta   90.00
_cell.angle_gamma   90.00
#
_symmetry.space_group_name_H-M   'P 1'
#
loop_
_entity.id
_entity.type
_entity.pdbx_description
1 polymer ?
#
loop_
_entity_poly.entity_id
_entity_poly.type
_entity_poly.pdbx_seq_one_letter_code
_entity_poly.pdbx_strand_id
1 'polypeptide(L)' 'MMKQLIEDIVKALVDQPDEVQIKEMIGEHAHVLELTVSKADLGKVIGKGGAHASAIRTLMAAASGKEKKRYILEIIEY' A
#
# COMPACT_ATOMS: atom_id res chain seq x y z
N MET A 1 -7.51 -10.34 0.04
CA MET A 1 -8.00 -9.51 -1.08
C MET A 1 -7.33 -8.15 -1.14
N MET A 2 -7.46 -7.35 -0.10
CA MET A 2 -6.85 -6.01 -0.11
C MET A 2 -5.35 -6.07 -0.23
N LYS A 3 -4.69 -6.93 0.54
CA LYS A 3 -3.25 -7.08 0.50
C LYS A 3 -2.74 -7.40 -0.91
N GLN A 4 -3.39 -8.34 -1.59
CA GLN A 4 -2.99 -8.73 -2.93
C GLN A 4 -3.20 -7.60 -3.93
N LEU A 5 -4.30 -6.86 -3.81
CA LEU A 5 -4.57 -5.72 -4.67
C LEU A 5 -3.46 -4.67 -4.56
N ILE A 6 -3.09 -4.30 -3.33
CA ILE A 6 -2.06 -3.31 -3.11
C ILE A 6 -0.69 -3.82 -3.57
N GLU A 7 -0.40 -5.08 -3.31
CA GLU A 7 0.84 -5.68 -3.76
C GLU A 7 0.96 -5.61 -5.28
N ASP A 8 -0.10 -5.95 -6.00
CA ASP A 8 -0.09 -5.92 -7.46
C ASP A 8 0.10 -4.50 -8.00
N ILE A 9 -0.57 -3.53 -7.40
CA ILE A 9 -0.43 -2.12 -7.81
C ILE A 9 1.01 -1.65 -7.60
N VAL A 10 1.57 -1.91 -6.43
CA VAL A 10 2.92 -1.47 -6.09
C VAL A 10 3.96 -2.14 -6.99
N LYS A 11 3.81 -3.43 -7.24
CA LYS A 11 4.72 -4.15 -8.13
C LYS A 11 4.70 -3.61 -9.56
N ALA A 12 3.58 -3.05 -9.99
CA ALA A 12 3.48 -2.42 -11.30
C ALA A 12 4.20 -1.07 -11.37
N LEU A 13 4.44 -0.43 -10.23
CA LEU A 13 5.08 0.88 -10.17
C LEU A 13 6.58 0.84 -9.99
N VAL A 14 7.11 -0.21 -9.39
CA VAL A 14 8.51 -0.26 -8.96
C VAL A 14 9.40 -0.98 -9.96
N ASP A 15 10.71 -0.71 -9.88
CA ASP A 15 11.70 -1.40 -10.70
C ASP A 15 12.15 -2.71 -10.10
N GLN A 16 11.99 -2.88 -8.79
CA GLN A 16 12.40 -4.08 -8.08
C GLN A 16 11.21 -4.74 -7.39
N PRO A 17 10.32 -5.39 -8.17
CA PRO A 17 9.11 -5.98 -7.59
C PRO A 17 9.39 -7.09 -6.57
N ASP A 18 10.53 -7.75 -6.66
CA ASP A 18 10.90 -8.79 -5.70
C ASP A 18 11.15 -8.23 -4.29
N GLU A 19 11.37 -6.92 -4.20
CA GLU A 19 11.61 -6.25 -2.92
C GLU A 19 10.32 -5.75 -2.27
N VAL A 20 9.20 -5.89 -2.93
CA VAL A 20 7.91 -5.45 -2.38
C VAL A 20 7.45 -6.44 -1.33
N GLN A 21 7.20 -5.94 -0.13
CA GLN A 21 6.68 -6.76 0.97
C GLN A 21 5.55 -5.99 1.66
N ILE A 22 4.49 -6.71 1.97
CA ILE A 22 3.39 -6.13 2.73
C ILE A 22 3.14 -7.01 3.95
N LYS A 23 3.21 -6.38 5.11
CA LYS A 23 2.86 -7.05 6.37
C LYS A 23 1.49 -6.55 6.79
N GLU A 24 0.58 -7.49 6.96
CA GLU A 24 -0.78 -7.15 7.39
C GLU A 24 -0.93 -7.37 8.89
N MET A 25 -1.37 -6.32 9.58
CA MET A 25 -1.67 -6.39 11.00
C MET A 25 -3.16 -6.20 11.17
N ILE A 26 -3.83 -7.22 11.69
CA ILE A 26 -5.28 -7.23 11.84
C ILE A 26 -5.64 -6.78 13.25
N GLY A 27 -6.19 -5.56 13.33
CA GLY A 27 -6.67 -5.01 14.58
C GLY A 27 -8.17 -5.18 14.73
N GLU A 28 -8.67 -4.76 15.86
CA GLU A 28 -10.09 -4.87 16.17
C GLU A 28 -10.93 -3.97 15.27
N HIS A 29 -10.44 -2.75 15.02
CA HIS A 29 -11.19 -1.75 14.25
C HIS A 29 -10.58 -1.42 12.90
N ALA A 30 -9.33 -1.81 12.68
CA ALA A 30 -8.63 -1.47 11.45
C ALA A 30 -7.62 -2.54 11.10
N HIS A 31 -7.39 -2.69 9.80
CA HIS A 31 -6.31 -3.52 9.27
C HIS A 31 -5.21 -2.57 8.79
N VAL A 32 -4.00 -2.77 9.24
CA VAL A 32 -2.85 -1.96 8.82
C VAL A 32 -2.01 -2.78 7.86
N LEU A 33 -1.75 -2.21 6.69
CA LEU A 33 -0.85 -2.79 5.71
C LEU A 33 0.45 -2.00 5.74
N GLU A 34 1.52 -2.64 6.21
CA GLU A 34 2.85 -2.04 6.21
C GLU A 34 3.56 -2.42 4.92
N LEU A 35 3.81 -1.44 4.10
CA LEU A 35 4.44 -1.63 2.80
C LEU A 35 5.93 -1.29 2.88
N THR A 36 6.75 -2.22 2.43
CA THR A 36 8.19 -2.02 2.30
C THR A 36 8.59 -2.28 0.85
N VAL A 37 9.41 -1.40 0.30
CA VAL A 37 9.95 -1.55 -1.05
C VAL A 37 11.45 -1.27 -1.00
N SER A 38 12.16 -1.47 -2.11
CA SER A 38 13.56 -1.08 -2.13
C SER A 38 13.67 0.43 -1.94
N LYS A 39 14.73 0.87 -1.29
CA LYS A 39 14.94 2.29 -1.04
C LYS A 39 14.91 3.11 -2.32
N ALA A 40 15.45 2.56 -3.41
CA ALA A 40 15.47 3.24 -4.70
C ALA A 40 14.08 3.43 -5.29
N ASP A 41 13.12 2.59 -4.91
CA ASP A 41 11.77 2.64 -5.45
C ASP A 41 10.78 3.43 -4.59
N LEU A 42 11.19 3.84 -3.41
CA LEU A 42 10.29 4.52 -2.48
C LEU A 42 9.63 5.74 -3.11
N GLY A 43 10.41 6.55 -3.82
CA GLY A 43 9.87 7.74 -4.50
C GLY A 43 8.82 7.42 -5.55
N LYS A 44 8.93 6.26 -6.19
CA LYS A 44 7.95 5.83 -7.21
C LYS A 44 6.62 5.44 -6.58
N VAL A 45 6.68 4.88 -5.38
CA VAL A 45 5.47 4.49 -4.64
C VAL A 45 4.75 5.71 -4.08
N ILE A 46 5.50 6.66 -3.55
CA ILE A 46 4.93 7.88 -2.99
C ILE A 46 4.44 8.80 -4.10
N GLY A 47 5.24 8.94 -5.17
CA GLY A 47 4.94 9.80 -6.29
C GLY A 47 5.20 11.26 -5.99
N LYS A 48 5.21 12.09 -7.03
CA LYS A 48 5.44 13.51 -6.90
C LYS A 48 4.31 14.15 -6.06
N GLY A 49 4.71 14.83 -5.01
CA GLY A 49 3.73 15.46 -4.11
C GLY A 49 2.84 14.47 -3.38
N GLY A 50 3.25 13.20 -3.32
CA GLY A 50 2.47 12.17 -2.65
C GLY A 50 1.31 11.63 -3.49
N ALA A 51 1.27 11.92 -4.79
CA ALA A 51 0.13 11.59 -5.65
C ALA A 51 -0.16 10.08 -5.72
N HIS A 52 0.87 9.25 -5.82
CA HIS A 52 0.66 7.80 -5.90
C HIS A 52 0.15 7.24 -4.58
N ALA A 53 0.77 7.63 -3.48
CA ALA A 53 0.33 7.18 -2.16
C ALA A 53 -1.12 7.59 -1.90
N SER A 54 -1.46 8.83 -2.27
CA SER A 54 -2.83 9.33 -2.11
C SER A 54 -3.82 8.53 -2.95
N ALA A 55 -3.46 8.23 -4.20
CA ALA A 55 -4.31 7.44 -5.10
C ALA A 55 -4.53 6.03 -4.56
N ILE A 56 -3.47 5.40 -4.06
CA ILE A 56 -3.57 4.05 -3.48
C ILE A 56 -4.51 4.07 -2.28
N ARG A 57 -4.38 5.07 -1.40
CA ARG A 57 -5.25 5.19 -0.24
C ARG A 57 -6.70 5.42 -0.64
N THR A 58 -6.94 6.18 -1.70
CA THR A 58 -8.29 6.39 -2.22
C THR A 58 -8.91 5.08 -2.72
N LEU A 59 -8.13 4.28 -3.45
CA LEU A 59 -8.58 2.98 -3.91
C LEU A 59 -8.87 2.04 -2.76
N MET A 60 -8.02 2.07 -1.74
CA MET A 60 -8.23 1.26 -0.53
C MET A 60 -9.54 1.63 0.16
N ALA A 61 -9.82 2.93 0.27
CA ALA A 61 -11.05 3.40 0.89
C ALA A 61 -12.28 2.92 0.12
N ALA A 62 -12.22 2.98 -1.21
CA ALA A 62 -13.31 2.51 -2.05
C ALA A 62 -13.53 1.00 -1.90
N ALA A 63 -12.45 0.24 -1.91
CA ALA A 63 -12.54 -1.22 -1.77
C ALA A 63 -12.97 -1.64 -0.38
N SER A 64 -12.53 -0.92 0.66
CA SER A 64 -12.86 -1.27 2.05
C SER A 64 -14.32 -1.04 2.38
N GLY A 65 -14.97 -0.11 1.68
CA GLY A 65 -16.40 0.13 1.88
C GLY A 65 -17.24 -1.10 1.60
N LYS A 66 -16.83 -1.89 0.62
CA LYS A 66 -17.50 -3.14 0.27
C LYS A 66 -17.34 -4.19 1.38
N GLU A 67 -16.19 -4.22 2.03
CA GLU A 67 -15.88 -5.19 3.08
C GLU A 67 -16.29 -4.70 4.47
N LYS A 68 -16.68 -3.44 4.59
CA LYS A 68 -17.04 -2.81 5.87
C LYS A 68 -15.90 -2.87 6.88
N LYS A 69 -14.66 -2.77 6.38
CA LYS A 69 -13.46 -2.77 7.20
C LYS A 69 -12.66 -1.53 6.88
N ARG A 70 -11.98 -1.00 7.90
CA ARG A 70 -11.09 0.13 7.69
C ARG A 70 -9.68 -0.38 7.42
N TYR A 71 -9.09 0.08 6.34
CA TYR A 71 -7.70 -0.25 6.00
C TYR A 71 -6.83 0.98 6.07
N ILE A 72 -5.63 0.81 6.59
CA ILE A 72 -4.64 1.88 6.71
C ILE A 72 -3.38 1.40 6.01
N LEU A 73 -2.81 2.24 5.15
CA LEU A 73 -1.56 1.95 4.48
C LEU A 73 -0.44 2.74 5.15
N GLU A 74 0.55 2.03 5.65
CA GLU A 74 1.77 2.64 6.15
C GLU A 74 2.91 2.31 5.19
N ILE A 75 3.52 3.34 4.63
CA ILE A 75 4.67 3.17 3.75
C ILE A 75 5.92 3.38 4.60
N ILE A 76 6.72 2.33 4.71
CA ILE A 76 7.93 2.38 5.53
C ILE A 76 9.00 3.17 4.79
N GLU A 77 9.48 4.24 5.41
CA GLU A 77 10.54 5.08 4.85
C GLU A 77 11.82 4.86 5.64
N TYR A 78 12.91 4.72 4.90
CA TYR A 78 14.23 4.46 5.51
C TYR A 78 14.93 5.72 5.93
#